data_49235d6c56debda6820e41b81ef3b5db
#
_entry.id   49235d6c56debda6820e41b81ef3b5db
#
_cell.length_a   1.000
_cell.length_b   1.000
_cell.length_c   1.000
_cell.angle_alpha   90.00
_cell.angle_beta   90.00
_cell.angle_gamma   90.00
#
_symmetry.space_group_name_H-M   'P 1'
#
loop_
_entity.id
_entity.type
_entity.pdbx_description
1 polymer ?
#
loop_
_entity_poly.entity_id
_entity_poly.type
_entity_poly.pdbx_seq_one_letter_code
_entity_poly.pdbx_strand_id
1 'polypeptide(L)'
;MKKQLLTALAIVATAIAVPTALFAWGPTRSTYTVEVPADHITFNSITNNPNIGDERNFVGIRETGTTNAWSDNITAVKGKQYTVRMYVHNNAAENLNLVAENVTAKFNLPTTTAKSIQIEGFLSSSNATPTEVYDEATITSSEDFNLAYVSGSLKYENNFYGANGIALPESIFTSTGARIGYDNLDGGKIPGCFQYAGYITFTVTPQFAETPTFTISKQVHKTGISGNWAETVNVNPGDSVDYLITYKNTSSIAQNDVTIYDTLPADVTYVAGSTVLTNGNYPSGKKVSDGVTTSGIDIGDYAADATAYIKFS
;
A
#
# COMPACT_ATOMS: atom_id res chain seq x y z
N MET A 1 3.24 40.73 42.64
CA MET A 1 2.63 40.71 41.31
C MET A 1 3.39 39.69 40.46
N LYS A 2 2.85 38.47 40.31
CA LYS A 2 3.43 37.42 39.46
C LYS A 2 2.87 37.55 38.04
N LYS A 3 3.72 37.83 37.05
CA LYS A 3 3.36 37.83 35.65
C LYS A 3 3.32 36.38 35.15
N GLN A 4 2.13 35.90 34.78
CA GLN A 4 1.99 34.65 34.06
C GLN A 4 2.28 34.91 32.58
N LEU A 5 3.27 34.20 32.03
CA LEU A 5 3.53 34.12 30.61
C LEU A 5 2.59 33.06 30.02
N LEU A 6 1.58 33.49 29.24
CA LEU A 6 0.84 32.57 28.36
C LEU A 6 1.63 32.33 27.10
N THR A 7 2.16 31.13 26.95
CA THR A 7 2.73 30.66 25.70
C THR A 7 1.59 30.17 24.80
N ALA A 8 1.23 30.95 23.79
CA ALA A 8 0.26 30.50 22.76
C ALA A 8 0.98 29.51 21.83
N LEU A 9 0.54 28.26 21.85
CA LEU A 9 0.98 27.23 20.89
C LEU A 9 0.21 27.46 19.56
N ALA A 10 0.88 28.03 18.57
CA ALA A 10 0.33 28.16 17.22
C ALA A 10 0.42 26.78 16.54
N ILE A 11 -0.74 26.11 16.38
CA ILE A 11 -0.85 24.94 15.53
C ILE A 11 -0.85 25.44 14.09
N VAL A 12 0.26 25.30 13.39
CA VAL A 12 0.33 25.49 11.94
C VAL A 12 -0.28 24.25 11.30
N ALA A 13 -1.56 24.34 10.93
CA ALA A 13 -2.17 23.37 10.04
C ALA A 13 -1.58 23.59 8.64
N THR A 14 -0.57 22.81 8.26
CA THR A 14 -0.15 22.70 6.87
C THR A 14 -1.27 22.01 6.11
N ALA A 15 -2.10 22.79 5.40
CA ALA A 15 -2.99 22.27 4.38
C ALA A 15 -2.09 21.63 3.30
N ILE A 16 -2.05 20.31 3.25
CA ILE A 16 -1.50 19.60 2.10
C ILE A 16 -2.48 19.90 0.96
N ALA A 17 -2.10 20.82 0.07
CA ALA A 17 -2.78 20.99 -1.20
C ALA A 17 -2.52 19.67 -1.96
N VAL A 18 -3.47 18.74 -1.92
CA VAL A 18 -3.54 17.64 -2.87
C VAL A 18 -3.71 18.33 -4.21
N PRO A 19 -2.76 18.21 -5.16
CA PRO A 19 -3.00 18.73 -6.49
C PRO A 19 -4.28 18.05 -6.98
N THR A 20 -5.31 18.84 -7.31
CA THR A 20 -6.45 18.34 -8.09
C THR A 20 -5.84 17.83 -9.38
N ALA A 21 -5.73 16.50 -9.52
CA ALA A 21 -5.34 15.91 -10.77
C ALA A 21 -6.26 16.48 -11.84
N LEU A 22 -5.70 17.22 -12.78
CA LEU A 22 -6.37 17.51 -14.02
C LEU A 22 -6.56 16.15 -14.69
N PHE A 23 -7.81 15.71 -14.86
CA PHE A 23 -8.13 14.49 -15.58
C PHE A 23 -7.42 14.51 -16.93
N ALA A 24 -6.39 13.70 -17.08
CA ALA A 24 -5.51 13.76 -18.25
C ALA A 24 -5.79 12.59 -19.18
N TRP A 25 -7.07 12.41 -19.56
CA TRP A 25 -7.34 11.55 -20.71
C TRP A 25 -6.86 12.21 -22.01
N GLY A 26 -6.40 11.41 -22.94
CA GLY A 26 -5.93 11.90 -24.23
C GLY A 26 -5.96 10.83 -25.31
N PRO A 27 -5.53 11.24 -26.50
CA PRO A 27 -5.40 12.61 -26.97
C PRO A 27 -6.75 13.31 -27.11
N THR A 28 -6.73 14.63 -27.32
CA THR A 28 -7.94 15.37 -27.70
C THR A 28 -8.56 14.74 -28.94
N ARG A 29 -9.85 14.41 -28.88
CA ARG A 29 -10.56 13.73 -29.97
C ARG A 29 -12.03 14.17 -30.04
N SER A 30 -12.68 13.91 -31.16
CA SER A 30 -14.13 14.10 -31.31
C SER A 30 -14.88 13.23 -30.31
N THR A 31 -15.99 13.74 -29.81
CA THR A 31 -16.87 13.03 -28.87
C THR A 31 -18.21 12.74 -29.53
N TYR A 32 -18.85 11.68 -29.05
CA TYR A 32 -20.08 11.13 -29.57
C TYR A 32 -21.09 10.91 -28.44
N THR A 33 -22.31 10.54 -28.80
CA THR A 33 -23.34 10.11 -27.84
C THR A 33 -23.85 8.71 -28.23
N VAL A 34 -24.58 8.06 -27.34
CA VAL A 34 -25.21 6.78 -27.64
C VAL A 34 -26.15 6.87 -28.84
N GLU A 35 -26.86 8.01 -28.98
CA GLU A 35 -27.82 8.27 -30.06
C GLU A 35 -27.13 8.63 -31.37
N VAL A 36 -25.91 9.19 -31.31
CA VAL A 36 -25.13 9.60 -32.47
C VAL A 36 -23.71 9.03 -32.32
N PRO A 37 -23.51 7.73 -32.56
CA PRO A 37 -22.21 7.07 -32.50
C PRO A 37 -21.30 7.54 -33.65
N ALA A 38 -20.02 7.15 -33.60
CA ALA A 38 -19.02 7.53 -34.58
C ALA A 38 -19.28 6.87 -35.94
N ASP A 39 -18.94 7.57 -37.01
CA ASP A 39 -18.94 7.09 -38.39
C ASP A 39 -17.61 6.38 -38.80
N HIS A 40 -16.68 6.28 -37.89
CA HIS A 40 -15.39 5.65 -38.04
C HIS A 40 -14.97 4.92 -36.75
N ILE A 41 -13.90 4.15 -36.83
CA ILE A 41 -13.36 3.44 -35.66
C ILE A 41 -12.67 4.44 -34.74
N THR A 42 -13.18 4.55 -33.52
CA THR A 42 -12.58 5.31 -32.43
C THR A 42 -12.91 4.64 -31.10
N PHE A 43 -12.04 4.77 -30.10
CA PHE A 43 -12.22 4.15 -28.81
C PHE A 43 -12.66 5.17 -27.74
N ASN A 44 -13.57 4.75 -26.88
CA ASN A 44 -13.92 5.39 -25.62
C ASN A 44 -14.16 6.90 -25.78
N SER A 45 -15.04 7.28 -26.71
CA SER A 45 -15.32 8.68 -27.09
C SER A 45 -16.80 9.09 -26.91
N ILE A 46 -17.65 8.19 -26.42
CA ILE A 46 -19.05 8.50 -26.06
C ILE A 46 -19.09 9.17 -24.69
N THR A 47 -19.83 10.29 -24.57
CA THR A 47 -19.86 11.11 -23.36
C THR A 47 -21.07 10.87 -22.46
N ASN A 48 -22.05 10.11 -22.92
CA ASN A 48 -23.30 9.81 -22.19
C ASN A 48 -23.56 8.30 -22.05
N ASN A 49 -22.49 7.50 -21.91
CA ASN A 49 -22.64 6.06 -21.68
C ASN A 49 -23.41 5.82 -20.37
N PRO A 50 -24.55 5.06 -20.39
CA PRO A 50 -25.40 4.86 -19.21
C PRO A 50 -24.71 4.09 -18.07
N ASN A 51 -23.63 3.35 -18.35
CA ASN A 51 -22.93 2.53 -17.36
C ASN A 51 -21.73 3.20 -16.73
N ILE A 52 -21.03 4.04 -17.48
CA ILE A 52 -19.77 4.65 -17.01
C ILE A 52 -19.70 6.18 -17.18
N GLY A 53 -20.71 6.80 -17.79
CA GLY A 53 -20.72 8.24 -18.06
C GLY A 53 -19.88 8.61 -19.27
N ASP A 54 -18.91 9.50 -19.09
CA ASP A 54 -17.96 9.88 -20.15
C ASP A 54 -16.92 8.78 -20.32
N GLU A 55 -16.95 8.13 -21.49
CA GLU A 55 -16.03 7.02 -21.78
C GLU A 55 -14.57 7.43 -21.90
N ARG A 56 -14.28 8.73 -22.01
CA ARG A 56 -12.88 9.20 -22.01
C ARG A 56 -12.21 8.95 -20.66
N ASN A 57 -13.01 8.89 -19.58
CA ASN A 57 -12.62 8.44 -18.26
C ASN A 57 -12.85 6.92 -18.16
N PHE A 58 -11.94 6.14 -18.70
CA PHE A 58 -12.09 4.70 -18.86
C PHE A 58 -11.21 3.85 -17.93
N VAL A 59 -10.25 4.46 -17.25
CA VAL A 59 -9.46 3.83 -16.18
C VAL A 59 -10.01 4.25 -14.83
N GLY A 60 -10.32 3.31 -13.98
CA GLY A 60 -10.83 3.61 -12.64
C GLY A 60 -10.39 2.59 -11.62
N ILE A 61 -10.42 2.97 -10.36
CA ILE A 61 -10.00 2.15 -9.23
C ILE A 61 -11.12 2.07 -8.20
N ARG A 62 -11.23 0.93 -7.53
CA ARG A 62 -12.06 0.77 -6.32
C ARG A 62 -11.46 -0.25 -5.38
N GLU A 63 -11.85 -0.24 -4.11
CA GLU A 63 -11.48 -1.29 -3.16
C GLU A 63 -12.03 -2.64 -3.64
N THR A 64 -11.18 -3.66 -3.70
CA THR A 64 -11.53 -5.01 -4.18
C THR A 64 -12.61 -5.63 -3.32
N GLY A 65 -13.59 -6.29 -3.96
CA GLY A 65 -14.70 -6.94 -3.29
C GLY A 65 -15.82 -6.01 -2.82
N THR A 66 -15.74 -4.70 -3.12
CA THR A 66 -16.81 -3.74 -2.82
C THR A 66 -17.67 -3.44 -4.05
N THR A 67 -18.85 -2.84 -3.82
CA THR A 67 -19.75 -2.31 -4.85
C THR A 67 -19.63 -0.78 -4.98
N ASN A 68 -18.62 -0.18 -4.37
CA ASN A 68 -18.38 1.26 -4.47
C ASN A 68 -18.21 1.69 -5.92
N ALA A 69 -18.53 2.96 -6.19
CA ALA A 69 -18.30 3.55 -7.50
C ALA A 69 -16.81 3.47 -7.89
N TRP A 70 -16.56 3.36 -9.17
CA TRP A 70 -15.21 3.51 -9.72
C TRP A 70 -14.78 4.98 -9.60
N SER A 71 -13.52 5.20 -9.30
CA SER A 71 -12.97 6.54 -9.05
C SER A 71 -11.62 6.67 -9.73
N ASP A 72 -11.30 7.88 -10.15
CA ASP A 72 -9.97 8.23 -10.70
C ASP A 72 -8.94 8.41 -9.59
N ASN A 73 -9.42 8.64 -8.36
CA ASN A 73 -8.55 8.83 -7.21
C ASN A 73 -9.06 8.04 -6.01
N ILE A 74 -8.16 7.31 -5.34
CA ILE A 74 -8.47 6.58 -4.13
C ILE A 74 -7.31 6.70 -3.13
N THR A 75 -7.65 6.68 -1.82
CA THR A 75 -6.64 6.62 -0.76
C THR A 75 -6.33 5.18 -0.41
N ALA A 76 -5.05 4.82 -0.45
CA ALA A 76 -4.58 3.51 -0.05
C ALA A 76 -4.70 3.31 1.46
N VAL A 77 -5.17 2.14 1.86
CA VAL A 77 -5.26 1.70 3.26
C VAL A 77 -4.45 0.41 3.41
N LYS A 78 -3.60 0.36 4.43
CA LYS A 78 -2.77 -0.83 4.73
C LYS A 78 -3.64 -2.09 4.86
N GLY A 79 -3.22 -3.17 4.19
CA GLY A 79 -3.93 -4.46 4.20
C GLY A 79 -5.13 -4.54 3.26
N LYS A 80 -5.46 -3.48 2.52
CA LYS A 80 -6.52 -3.49 1.50
C LYS A 80 -5.94 -3.75 0.12
N GLN A 81 -6.79 -4.30 -0.75
CA GLN A 81 -6.50 -4.49 -2.17
C GLN A 81 -7.42 -3.61 -3.01
N TYR A 82 -6.95 -3.23 -4.18
CA TYR A 82 -7.68 -2.35 -5.09
C TYR A 82 -7.73 -2.98 -6.48
N THR A 83 -8.93 -2.97 -7.07
CA THR A 83 -9.13 -3.41 -8.45
C THR A 83 -9.03 -2.19 -9.36
N VAL A 84 -8.15 -2.28 -10.33
CA VAL A 84 -8.04 -1.33 -11.45
C VAL A 84 -8.87 -1.87 -12.60
N ARG A 85 -9.61 -0.99 -13.28
CA ARG A 85 -10.44 -1.31 -14.44
C ARG A 85 -10.09 -0.42 -15.61
N MET A 86 -10.08 -0.98 -16.81
CA MET A 86 -10.11 -0.26 -18.09
C MET A 86 -11.38 -0.66 -18.84
N TYR A 87 -12.19 0.31 -19.27
CA TYR A 87 -13.27 0.05 -20.21
C TYR A 87 -12.74 0.04 -21.64
N VAL A 88 -13.30 -0.80 -22.49
CA VAL A 88 -12.89 -0.98 -23.90
C VAL A 88 -14.15 -0.95 -24.76
N HIS A 89 -14.27 0.06 -25.63
CA HIS A 89 -15.40 0.19 -26.52
C HIS A 89 -14.99 0.84 -27.85
N ASN A 90 -15.20 0.14 -28.96
CA ASN A 90 -15.14 0.73 -30.30
C ASN A 90 -16.48 1.44 -30.56
N ASN A 91 -16.47 2.77 -30.63
CA ASN A 91 -17.67 3.61 -30.71
C ASN A 91 -18.24 3.75 -32.13
N ALA A 92 -17.73 3.00 -33.11
CA ALA A 92 -18.31 3.00 -34.45
C ALA A 92 -19.76 2.50 -34.45
N ALA A 93 -20.60 3.15 -35.26
CA ALA A 93 -22.01 2.76 -35.37
C ALA A 93 -22.18 1.34 -35.87
N GLU A 94 -23.13 0.58 -35.28
CA GLU A 94 -23.37 -0.83 -35.55
C GLU A 94 -23.64 -1.11 -37.05
N ASN A 95 -24.44 -0.28 -37.69
CA ASN A 95 -24.86 -0.43 -39.09
C ASN A 95 -23.71 -0.27 -40.11
N LEU A 96 -22.55 0.23 -39.66
CA LEU A 96 -21.37 0.38 -40.52
C LEU A 96 -20.49 -0.86 -40.57
N ASN A 97 -20.70 -1.84 -39.67
CA ASN A 97 -19.93 -3.07 -39.57
C ASN A 97 -18.40 -2.84 -39.49
N LEU A 98 -17.98 -1.74 -38.89
CA LEU A 98 -16.58 -1.37 -38.75
C LEU A 98 -15.92 -2.15 -37.61
N VAL A 99 -14.80 -2.79 -37.90
CA VAL A 99 -14.05 -3.61 -36.94
C VAL A 99 -12.68 -2.98 -36.67
N ALA A 100 -12.39 -2.70 -35.42
CA ALA A 100 -11.05 -2.29 -34.99
C ALA A 100 -10.11 -3.50 -35.11
N GLU A 101 -8.89 -3.25 -35.66
CA GLU A 101 -7.90 -4.28 -35.92
C GLU A 101 -6.62 -4.06 -35.14
N ASN A 102 -5.94 -5.15 -34.82
CA ASN A 102 -4.70 -5.14 -34.06
C ASN A 102 -4.85 -4.42 -32.71
N VAL A 103 -6.01 -4.58 -32.06
CA VAL A 103 -6.31 -3.90 -30.80
C VAL A 103 -5.37 -4.39 -29.71
N THR A 104 -4.71 -3.46 -29.04
CA THR A 104 -3.75 -3.71 -27.97
C THR A 104 -4.08 -2.86 -26.75
N ALA A 105 -4.11 -3.47 -25.59
CA ALA A 105 -4.21 -2.77 -24.30
C ALA A 105 -2.85 -2.80 -23.59
N LYS A 106 -2.55 -1.73 -22.87
CA LYS A 106 -1.32 -1.59 -22.07
C LYS A 106 -1.61 -0.81 -20.80
N PHE A 107 -0.94 -1.17 -19.71
CA PHE A 107 -0.90 -0.37 -18.48
C PHE A 107 0.54 -0.01 -18.15
N ASN A 108 0.74 1.24 -17.77
CA ASN A 108 1.92 1.66 -17.04
C ASN A 108 1.59 1.51 -15.54
N LEU A 109 2.13 0.48 -14.91
CA LEU A 109 2.04 0.23 -13.47
C LEU A 109 3.41 0.53 -12.83
N PRO A 110 3.60 1.71 -12.21
CA PRO A 110 4.89 2.08 -11.62
C PRO A 110 5.29 1.14 -10.49
N THR A 111 6.58 0.82 -10.43
CA THR A 111 7.20 0.02 -9.34
C THR A 111 7.91 0.90 -8.30
N THR A 112 7.81 2.22 -8.44
CA THR A 112 8.44 3.20 -7.54
C THR A 112 7.66 3.33 -6.23
N THR A 113 8.39 3.71 -5.17
CA THR A 113 7.79 4.05 -3.88
C THR A 113 7.51 5.55 -3.82
N ALA A 114 6.27 5.92 -3.52
CA ALA A 114 5.82 7.32 -3.45
C ALA A 114 4.54 7.45 -2.61
N LYS A 115 4.12 8.68 -2.30
CA LYS A 115 2.82 8.98 -1.67
C LYS A 115 1.67 9.07 -2.66
N SER A 116 1.98 9.10 -3.94
CA SER A 116 1.01 9.17 -5.04
C SER A 116 1.54 8.36 -6.20
N ILE A 117 0.78 7.36 -6.64
CA ILE A 117 1.13 6.49 -7.75
C ILE A 117 0.00 6.54 -8.76
N GLN A 118 0.32 6.97 -9.97
CA GLN A 118 -0.57 7.06 -11.10
C GLN A 118 -0.43 5.79 -11.95
N ILE A 119 -1.55 5.19 -12.31
CA ILE A 119 -1.67 4.04 -13.19
C ILE A 119 -2.29 4.53 -14.49
N GLU A 120 -1.56 4.43 -15.58
CA GLU A 120 -2.02 4.87 -16.89
C GLU A 120 -2.43 3.64 -17.72
N GLY A 121 -3.58 3.73 -18.39
CA GLY A 121 -4.09 2.73 -19.32
C GLY A 121 -4.11 3.26 -20.74
N PHE A 122 -3.65 2.46 -21.69
CA PHE A 122 -3.57 2.78 -23.11
C PHE A 122 -4.34 1.74 -23.93
N LEU A 123 -5.12 2.21 -24.87
CA LEU A 123 -5.84 1.36 -25.81
C LEU A 123 -5.54 1.82 -27.22
N SER A 124 -4.99 0.93 -28.04
CA SER A 124 -4.56 1.25 -29.41
C SER A 124 -5.14 0.28 -30.45
N SER A 125 -5.26 0.76 -31.70
CA SER A 125 -5.66 -0.02 -32.85
C SER A 125 -5.03 0.53 -34.12
N SER A 126 -4.69 -0.35 -35.06
CA SER A 126 -4.02 0.04 -36.31
C SER A 126 -4.89 0.86 -37.26
N ASN A 127 -6.21 0.81 -37.11
CA ASN A 127 -7.18 1.47 -37.99
C ASN A 127 -8.16 2.39 -37.27
N ALA A 128 -7.89 2.72 -36.00
CA ALA A 128 -8.68 3.70 -35.25
C ALA A 128 -8.17 5.14 -35.43
N THR A 129 -9.02 6.12 -35.19
CA THR A 129 -8.67 7.55 -35.17
C THR A 129 -9.21 8.17 -33.86
N PRO A 130 -8.34 8.62 -32.94
CA PRO A 130 -6.89 8.44 -32.95
C PRO A 130 -6.45 6.97 -32.84
N THR A 131 -5.24 6.64 -33.25
CA THR A 131 -4.71 5.27 -33.20
C THR A 131 -4.48 4.77 -31.79
N GLU A 132 -4.32 5.65 -30.82
CA GLU A 132 -4.20 5.35 -29.39
C GLU A 132 -4.97 6.36 -28.55
N VAL A 133 -5.65 5.88 -27.51
CA VAL A 133 -6.25 6.67 -26.45
C VAL A 133 -5.68 6.24 -25.11
N TYR A 134 -5.60 7.17 -24.15
CA TYR A 134 -5.10 6.90 -22.82
C TYR A 134 -5.94 7.61 -21.74
N ASP A 135 -5.89 7.07 -20.56
CA ASP A 135 -6.52 7.59 -19.36
C ASP A 135 -5.78 7.07 -18.12
N GLU A 136 -6.01 7.68 -16.96
CA GLU A 136 -5.25 7.41 -15.75
C GLU A 136 -6.12 7.34 -14.52
N ALA A 137 -5.62 6.65 -13.49
CA ALA A 137 -6.18 6.72 -12.15
C ALA A 137 -5.06 6.69 -11.11
N THR A 138 -5.28 7.35 -9.97
CA THR A 138 -4.24 7.61 -8.98
C THR A 138 -4.59 6.99 -7.63
N ILE A 139 -3.63 6.32 -7.02
CA ILE A 139 -3.70 5.87 -5.62
C ILE A 139 -2.79 6.78 -4.79
N THR A 140 -3.32 7.35 -3.71
CA THR A 140 -2.59 8.25 -2.81
C THR A 140 -2.53 7.73 -1.39
N SER A 141 -1.55 8.17 -0.61
CA SER A 141 -1.45 7.91 0.83
C SER A 141 -0.71 9.03 1.55
N SER A 142 -0.90 9.15 2.87
CA SER A 142 -0.06 9.99 3.74
C SER A 142 1.37 9.43 3.91
N GLU A 143 1.55 8.12 3.73
CA GLU A 143 2.82 7.41 3.83
C GLU A 143 3.31 6.98 2.46
N ASP A 144 4.61 6.79 2.31
CA ASP A 144 5.18 6.23 1.10
C ASP A 144 4.81 4.74 0.97
N PHE A 145 4.45 4.33 -0.24
CA PHE A 145 4.08 2.96 -0.57
C PHE A 145 4.49 2.62 -2.00
N ASN A 146 4.57 1.35 -2.34
CA ASN A 146 4.60 0.86 -3.70
C ASN A 146 3.36 0.01 -4.00
N LEU A 147 3.15 -0.33 -5.27
CA LEU A 147 2.06 -1.20 -5.70
C LEU A 147 2.61 -2.55 -6.14
N ALA A 148 2.11 -3.63 -5.54
CA ALA A 148 2.33 -4.99 -5.99
C ALA A 148 1.13 -5.49 -6.79
N TYR A 149 1.36 -5.95 -8.02
CA TYR A 149 0.36 -6.66 -8.81
C TYR A 149 0.03 -8.01 -8.15
N VAL A 150 -1.25 -8.33 -8.06
CA VAL A 150 -1.72 -9.64 -7.58
C VAL A 150 -1.76 -10.61 -8.75
N SER A 151 -0.80 -11.52 -8.79
CA SER A 151 -0.65 -12.49 -9.89
C SER A 151 -1.95 -13.29 -10.12
N GLY A 152 -2.31 -13.49 -11.38
CA GLY A 152 -3.51 -14.22 -11.79
C GLY A 152 -4.81 -13.43 -11.67
N SER A 153 -4.79 -12.14 -11.25
CA SER A 153 -5.98 -11.30 -11.17
C SER A 153 -6.35 -10.60 -12.48
N LEU A 154 -5.43 -10.61 -13.44
CA LEU A 154 -5.59 -9.91 -14.72
C LEU A 154 -6.52 -10.68 -15.67
N LYS A 155 -7.60 -10.05 -16.10
CA LYS A 155 -8.60 -10.65 -16.99
C LYS A 155 -9.27 -9.62 -17.89
N TYR A 156 -9.84 -10.12 -19.00
CA TYR A 156 -10.71 -9.38 -19.90
C TYR A 156 -12.09 -10.00 -19.91
N GLU A 157 -13.09 -9.22 -19.61
CA GLU A 157 -14.50 -9.57 -19.55
C GLU A 157 -15.27 -8.85 -20.66
N ASN A 158 -16.12 -9.57 -21.37
CA ASN A 158 -17.08 -9.03 -22.34
C ASN A 158 -18.23 -10.02 -22.52
N ASN A 159 -19.17 -9.76 -23.41
CA ASN A 159 -20.33 -10.63 -23.62
C ASN A 159 -19.98 -12.03 -24.14
N PHE A 160 -18.83 -12.20 -24.79
CA PHE A 160 -18.37 -13.51 -25.27
C PHE A 160 -17.69 -14.32 -24.16
N TYR A 161 -16.75 -13.71 -23.43
CA TYR A 161 -16.03 -14.40 -22.35
C TYR A 161 -16.82 -14.47 -21.03
N GLY A 162 -17.91 -13.68 -20.92
CA GLY A 162 -18.75 -13.62 -19.73
C GLY A 162 -18.09 -12.95 -18.55
N ALA A 163 -18.78 -12.98 -17.40
CA ALA A 163 -18.35 -12.28 -16.17
C ALA A 163 -17.09 -12.87 -15.50
N ASN A 164 -16.75 -14.11 -15.80
CA ASN A 164 -15.50 -14.71 -15.32
C ASN A 164 -14.28 -14.22 -16.12
N GLY A 165 -14.52 -13.76 -17.33
CA GLY A 165 -13.49 -13.26 -18.24
C GLY A 165 -12.51 -14.32 -18.71
N ILE A 166 -11.53 -13.89 -19.49
CA ILE A 166 -10.36 -14.67 -19.91
C ILE A 166 -9.10 -14.02 -19.36
N ALA A 167 -8.14 -14.82 -18.90
CA ALA A 167 -6.86 -14.31 -18.43
C ALA A 167 -6.09 -13.64 -19.58
N LEU A 168 -5.48 -12.49 -19.29
CA LEU A 168 -4.58 -11.81 -20.19
C LEU A 168 -3.11 -12.06 -19.80
N PRO A 169 -2.18 -11.97 -20.75
CA PRO A 169 -0.75 -12.08 -20.45
C PRO A 169 -0.22 -10.83 -19.74
N GLU A 170 0.71 -11.02 -18.80
CA GLU A 170 1.34 -9.93 -18.05
C GLU A 170 2.20 -8.99 -18.92
N SER A 171 2.40 -9.31 -20.21
CA SER A 171 2.96 -8.36 -21.17
C SER A 171 2.17 -7.05 -21.27
N ILE A 172 0.91 -7.03 -20.79
CA ILE A 172 0.09 -5.81 -20.69
C ILE A 172 0.76 -4.72 -19.86
N PHE A 173 1.62 -5.09 -18.89
CA PHE A 173 2.39 -4.16 -18.04
C PHE A 173 3.76 -3.79 -18.64
N THR A 174 4.03 -4.19 -19.88
CA THR A 174 5.25 -3.86 -20.61
C THR A 174 4.97 -2.87 -21.74
N SER A 175 6.02 -2.33 -22.37
CA SER A 175 5.89 -1.44 -23.53
C SER A 175 5.18 -2.10 -24.71
N THR A 176 5.19 -3.43 -24.81
CA THR A 176 4.55 -4.19 -25.90
C THR A 176 3.03 -4.23 -25.74
N GLY A 177 2.53 -4.27 -24.48
CA GLY A 177 1.11 -4.48 -24.20
C GLY A 177 0.64 -5.92 -24.44
N ALA A 178 -0.67 -6.12 -24.36
CA ALA A 178 -1.34 -7.37 -24.66
C ALA A 178 -2.38 -7.17 -25.76
N ARG A 179 -2.41 -8.08 -26.73
CA ARG A 179 -3.45 -8.08 -27.74
C ARG A 179 -4.80 -8.47 -27.11
N ILE A 180 -5.86 -7.79 -27.52
CA ILE A 180 -7.22 -8.07 -27.07
C ILE A 180 -8.18 -8.12 -28.25
N GLY A 181 -9.13 -9.04 -28.22
CA GLY A 181 -10.17 -9.19 -29.22
C GLY A 181 -11.46 -9.67 -28.61
N TYR A 182 -12.58 -9.44 -29.27
CA TYR A 182 -13.90 -9.74 -28.71
C TYR A 182 -14.09 -11.24 -28.43
N ASP A 183 -13.77 -12.09 -29.38
CA ASP A 183 -13.96 -13.56 -29.34
C ASP A 183 -12.64 -14.34 -29.49
N ASN A 184 -11.57 -13.65 -29.85
CA ASN A 184 -10.23 -14.20 -30.01
C ASN A 184 -9.20 -13.12 -29.65
N LEU A 185 -8.47 -13.30 -28.54
CA LEU A 185 -7.49 -12.32 -28.07
C LEU A 185 -6.41 -12.03 -29.12
N ASP A 186 -5.81 -13.09 -29.71
CA ASP A 186 -4.72 -12.97 -30.68
C ASP A 186 -5.19 -12.36 -32.00
N GLY A 187 -6.47 -12.51 -32.31
CA GLY A 187 -7.09 -11.89 -33.49
C GLY A 187 -7.09 -10.37 -33.43
N GLY A 188 -7.13 -9.80 -32.23
CA GLY A 188 -7.06 -8.36 -32.01
C GLY A 188 -8.19 -7.59 -32.68
N LYS A 189 -9.40 -8.15 -32.75
CA LYS A 189 -10.55 -7.57 -33.45
C LYS A 189 -11.67 -7.23 -32.48
N ILE A 190 -12.14 -5.97 -32.54
CA ILE A 190 -13.28 -5.49 -31.74
C ILE A 190 -14.27 -4.77 -32.67
N PRO A 191 -15.45 -5.36 -32.93
CA PRO A 191 -16.48 -4.71 -33.74
C PRO A 191 -17.02 -3.44 -33.05
N GLY A 192 -17.60 -2.52 -33.84
CA GLY A 192 -18.30 -1.36 -33.31
C GLY A 192 -19.64 -1.75 -32.68
N CYS A 193 -20.03 -1.06 -31.64
CA CYS A 193 -21.29 -1.18 -30.89
C CYS A 193 -21.10 -1.66 -29.45
N PHE A 194 -21.99 -1.23 -28.55
CA PHE A 194 -21.99 -1.57 -27.12
C PHE A 194 -21.94 -3.05 -26.78
N GLN A 195 -22.56 -3.90 -27.60
CA GLN A 195 -22.58 -5.36 -27.36
C GLN A 195 -21.18 -5.98 -27.39
N TYR A 196 -20.19 -5.31 -28.00
CA TYR A 196 -18.82 -5.77 -28.11
C TYR A 196 -17.88 -5.10 -27.11
N ALA A 197 -18.40 -4.19 -26.29
CA ALA A 197 -17.64 -3.56 -25.23
C ALA A 197 -17.20 -4.56 -24.14
N GLY A 198 -16.14 -4.22 -23.43
CA GLY A 198 -15.62 -5.08 -22.37
C GLY A 198 -14.84 -4.31 -21.32
N TYR A 199 -14.35 -5.06 -20.34
CA TYR A 199 -13.56 -4.52 -19.23
C TYR A 199 -12.30 -5.34 -19.04
N ILE A 200 -11.17 -4.68 -18.93
CA ILE A 200 -9.94 -5.28 -18.42
C ILE A 200 -9.85 -4.92 -16.94
N THR A 201 -9.60 -5.91 -16.10
CA THR A 201 -9.44 -5.70 -14.66
C THR A 201 -8.21 -6.43 -14.13
N PHE A 202 -7.57 -5.86 -13.12
CA PHE A 202 -6.54 -6.51 -12.32
C PHE A 202 -6.52 -5.93 -10.91
N THR A 203 -5.87 -6.63 -9.99
CA THR A 203 -5.80 -6.24 -8.58
C THR A 203 -4.38 -5.82 -8.21
N VAL A 204 -4.26 -4.75 -7.43
CA VAL A 204 -3.01 -4.30 -6.82
C VAL A 204 -3.14 -4.25 -5.30
N THR A 205 -2.02 -4.48 -4.62
CA THR A 205 -1.89 -4.35 -3.16
C THR A 205 -0.88 -3.25 -2.85
N PRO A 206 -1.28 -2.17 -2.18
CA PRO A 206 -0.34 -1.19 -1.63
C PRO A 206 0.56 -1.83 -0.56
N GLN A 207 1.87 -1.67 -0.73
CA GLN A 207 2.88 -2.15 0.20
C GLN A 207 3.54 -0.94 0.87
N PHE A 208 3.32 -0.81 2.17
CA PHE A 208 3.89 0.23 3.02
C PHE A 208 5.16 -0.28 3.70
N ALA A 209 6.10 0.62 3.94
CA ALA A 209 7.23 0.29 4.80
C ALA A 209 6.74 -0.06 6.21
N GLU A 210 7.25 -1.17 6.76
CA GLU A 210 6.96 -1.53 8.13
C GLU A 210 7.82 -0.66 9.05
N THR A 211 7.17 0.03 10.00
CA THR A 211 7.87 0.78 11.04
C THR A 211 8.10 -0.13 12.24
N PRO A 212 9.36 -0.34 12.67
CA PRO A 212 9.64 -1.07 13.90
C PRO A 212 8.95 -0.42 15.10
N THR A 213 8.21 -1.22 15.87
CA THR A 213 7.59 -0.79 17.11
C THR A 213 7.93 -1.76 18.24
N PHE A 214 8.09 -1.26 19.45
CA PHE A 214 8.37 -2.09 20.62
C PHE A 214 7.72 -1.50 21.87
N THR A 215 7.60 -2.32 22.89
CA THR A 215 7.32 -1.87 24.25
C THR A 215 8.50 -2.17 25.16
N ILE A 216 8.75 -1.27 26.11
CA ILE A 216 9.75 -1.45 27.14
C ILE A 216 9.14 -1.06 28.49
N SER A 217 9.42 -1.86 29.52
CA SER A 217 9.05 -1.55 30.91
C SER A 217 10.20 -1.87 31.84
N LYS A 218 10.26 -1.17 32.96
CA LYS A 218 11.26 -1.38 34.02
C LYS A 218 10.53 -1.58 35.35
N GLN A 219 10.93 -2.60 36.08
CA GLN A 219 10.40 -2.90 37.40
C GLN A 219 11.58 -3.18 38.36
N VAL A 220 11.30 -3.10 39.64
CA VAL A 220 12.30 -3.28 40.70
C VAL A 220 11.71 -4.11 41.86
N HIS A 221 12.57 -4.87 42.50
CA HIS A 221 12.22 -5.51 43.82
C HIS A 221 13.47 -5.61 44.67
N LYS A 222 13.28 -5.83 46.00
CA LYS A 222 14.41 -6.05 46.92
C LYS A 222 15.03 -7.42 46.68
N THR A 223 16.36 -7.48 46.52
CA THR A 223 17.10 -8.70 46.26
C THR A 223 16.89 -9.74 47.38
N GLY A 224 16.70 -10.99 47.01
CA GLY A 224 16.57 -12.13 47.94
C GLY A 224 15.21 -12.25 48.64
N ILE A 225 14.25 -11.39 48.32
CA ILE A 225 12.88 -11.50 48.85
C ILE A 225 12.00 -12.03 47.70
N SER A 226 11.23 -13.10 47.96
CA SER A 226 10.18 -13.50 47.04
C SER A 226 9.04 -12.49 47.08
N GLY A 227 8.78 -11.82 45.96
CA GLY A 227 7.75 -10.79 45.84
C GLY A 227 7.47 -10.41 44.42
N ASN A 228 6.45 -9.60 44.21
CA ASN A 228 6.09 -9.11 42.89
C ASN A 228 7.05 -7.98 42.48
N TRP A 229 7.38 -7.95 41.22
CA TRP A 229 8.03 -6.81 40.57
C TRP A 229 7.09 -5.61 40.62
N ALA A 230 7.60 -4.42 40.93
CA ALA A 230 6.85 -3.17 41.02
C ALA A 230 7.63 -2.00 40.38
N GLU A 231 6.95 -0.89 40.14
CA GLU A 231 7.63 0.31 39.61
C GLU A 231 8.51 0.98 40.68
N THR A 232 8.19 0.77 41.94
CA THR A 232 8.93 1.33 43.09
C THR A 232 9.08 0.32 44.20
N VAL A 233 10.16 0.46 44.98
CA VAL A 233 10.39 -0.33 46.20
C VAL A 233 10.98 0.56 47.31
N ASN A 234 10.59 0.33 48.54
CA ASN A 234 11.21 0.99 49.71
C ASN A 234 12.36 0.15 50.24
N VAL A 235 13.53 0.74 50.35
CA VAL A 235 14.76 0.09 50.82
C VAL A 235 15.52 1.01 51.76
N ASN A 236 16.38 0.42 52.59
CA ASN A 236 17.30 1.18 53.43
C ASN A 236 18.68 1.32 52.78
N PRO A 237 19.49 2.27 53.19
CA PRO A 237 20.89 2.36 52.79
C PRO A 237 21.63 1.03 53.03
N GLY A 238 22.32 0.53 51.99
CA GLY A 238 23.02 -0.77 52.02
C GLY A 238 22.18 -1.99 51.62
N ASP A 239 20.87 -1.83 51.41
CA ASP A 239 20.06 -2.90 50.80
C ASP A 239 20.37 -3.04 49.31
N SER A 240 20.27 -4.26 48.76
CA SER A 240 20.36 -4.54 47.32
C SER A 240 18.98 -4.65 46.70
N VAL A 241 18.87 -4.18 45.46
CA VAL A 241 17.66 -4.29 44.63
C VAL A 241 17.97 -4.93 43.32
N ASP A 242 17.02 -5.69 42.80
CA ASP A 242 17.09 -6.21 41.41
C ASP A 242 16.16 -5.39 40.53
N TYR A 243 16.63 -4.99 39.36
CA TYR A 243 15.86 -4.38 38.29
C TYR A 243 15.53 -5.43 37.22
N LEU A 244 14.37 -5.32 36.63
CA LEU A 244 13.92 -6.11 35.49
C LEU A 244 13.46 -5.18 34.38
N ILE A 245 14.14 -5.19 33.27
CA ILE A 245 13.70 -4.56 32.02
C ILE A 245 13.04 -5.64 31.16
N THR A 246 11.81 -5.37 30.72
CA THR A 246 11.13 -6.21 29.74
C THR A 246 11.05 -5.48 28.43
N TYR A 247 11.61 -6.06 27.39
CA TYR A 247 11.50 -5.61 26.01
C TYR A 247 10.57 -6.56 25.25
N LYS A 248 9.69 -6.01 24.41
CA LYS A 248 8.87 -6.81 23.48
C LYS A 248 8.84 -6.13 22.10
N ASN A 249 9.20 -6.85 21.04
CA ASN A 249 8.96 -6.46 19.68
C ASN A 249 7.44 -6.53 19.40
N THR A 250 6.80 -5.39 19.13
CA THR A 250 5.36 -5.31 18.84
C THR A 250 5.08 -5.09 17.36
N SER A 251 6.13 -5.04 16.53
CA SER A 251 6.00 -4.93 15.07
C SER A 251 5.78 -6.30 14.41
N SER A 252 5.32 -6.30 13.17
CA SER A 252 5.18 -7.48 12.31
C SER A 252 6.51 -7.94 11.70
N ILE A 253 7.59 -7.17 11.86
CA ILE A 253 8.93 -7.45 11.33
C ILE A 253 9.92 -7.75 12.44
N ALA A 254 11.00 -8.47 12.10
CA ALA A 254 12.11 -8.67 13.02
C ALA A 254 12.84 -7.35 13.31
N GLN A 255 13.31 -7.18 14.53
CA GLN A 255 14.20 -6.10 14.95
C GLN A 255 15.57 -6.70 15.26
N ASN A 256 16.58 -6.23 14.56
CA ASN A 256 17.95 -6.73 14.66
C ASN A 256 18.81 -5.82 15.53
N ASP A 257 19.85 -6.37 16.12
CA ASP A 257 20.86 -5.64 16.91
C ASP A 257 20.22 -4.78 18.02
N VAL A 258 19.22 -5.35 18.73
CA VAL A 258 18.49 -4.62 19.79
C VAL A 258 19.45 -4.34 20.96
N THR A 259 19.65 -3.06 21.26
CA THR A 259 20.49 -2.62 22.38
C THR A 259 19.63 -2.05 23.51
N ILE A 260 19.87 -2.53 24.74
CA ILE A 260 19.20 -2.03 25.95
C ILE A 260 20.18 -1.22 26.79
N TYR A 261 19.73 -0.03 27.15
CA TYR A 261 20.45 0.89 28.04
C TYR A 261 19.53 1.35 29.17
N ASP A 262 20.07 1.46 30.38
CA ASP A 262 19.37 1.95 31.56
C ASP A 262 20.18 3.04 32.28
N THR A 263 19.50 3.95 32.94
CA THR A 263 20.10 4.93 33.85
C THR A 263 19.65 4.63 35.26
N LEU A 264 20.62 4.37 36.14
CA LEU A 264 20.34 4.17 37.55
C LEU A 264 19.90 5.46 38.23
N PRO A 265 19.04 5.38 39.26
CA PRO A 265 18.76 6.51 40.14
C PRO A 265 20.02 7.01 40.85
N ALA A 266 19.99 8.26 41.35
CA ALA A 266 21.03 8.77 42.21
C ALA A 266 21.21 7.86 43.44
N ASP A 267 22.42 7.74 43.95
CA ASP A 267 22.77 6.95 45.16
C ASP A 267 22.59 5.42 45.00
N VAL A 268 22.38 4.93 43.80
CA VAL A 268 22.37 3.48 43.44
C VAL A 268 23.61 3.15 42.65
N THR A 269 24.29 2.07 43.01
CA THR A 269 25.48 1.58 42.31
C THR A 269 25.20 0.20 41.71
N TYR A 270 25.68 0.00 40.48
CA TYR A 270 25.55 -1.25 39.77
C TYR A 270 26.42 -2.37 40.39
N VAL A 271 25.88 -3.56 40.54
CA VAL A 271 26.63 -4.74 41.00
C VAL A 271 27.23 -5.46 39.78
N ALA A 272 28.56 -5.43 39.67
CA ALA A 272 29.28 -6.04 38.55
C ALA A 272 28.96 -7.55 38.41
N GLY A 273 28.77 -8.02 37.17
CA GLY A 273 28.44 -9.42 36.85
C GLY A 273 27.02 -9.85 37.21
N SER A 274 26.13 -8.89 37.52
CA SER A 274 24.74 -9.19 37.89
C SER A 274 23.80 -9.26 36.67
N THR A 275 24.20 -8.77 35.50
CA THR A 275 23.31 -8.71 34.33
C THR A 275 23.07 -10.09 33.70
N VAL A 276 21.80 -10.47 33.61
CA VAL A 276 21.31 -11.73 33.04
C VAL A 276 20.26 -11.43 32.00
N LEU A 277 20.45 -11.96 30.80
CA LEU A 277 19.50 -11.95 29.69
C LEU A 277 18.70 -13.26 29.68
N THR A 278 17.38 -13.17 29.64
CA THR A 278 16.46 -14.29 29.45
C THR A 278 15.59 -14.02 28.21
N ASN A 279 15.59 -14.93 27.26
CA ASN A 279 14.77 -14.88 26.05
C ASN A 279 14.57 -16.28 25.47
N GLY A 280 13.99 -16.41 24.28
CA GLY A 280 13.76 -17.68 23.60
C GLY A 280 15.03 -18.53 23.41
N ASN A 281 16.19 -17.89 23.18
CA ASN A 281 17.49 -18.58 23.03
C ASN A 281 18.12 -18.96 24.38
N TYR A 282 17.79 -18.23 25.44
CA TYR A 282 18.33 -18.41 26.79
C TYR A 282 17.22 -18.46 27.84
N PRO A 283 16.35 -19.49 27.81
CA PRO A 283 15.18 -19.57 28.70
C PRO A 283 15.53 -19.70 30.19
N SER A 284 16.72 -20.21 30.51
CA SER A 284 17.24 -20.32 31.88
C SER A 284 18.09 -19.12 32.30
N GLY A 285 18.22 -18.11 31.43
CA GLY A 285 19.08 -16.94 31.62
C GLY A 285 20.53 -17.18 31.22
N LYS A 286 21.16 -16.15 30.69
CA LYS A 286 22.57 -16.08 30.30
C LYS A 286 23.20 -14.81 30.88
N LYS A 287 24.32 -14.95 31.59
CA LYS A 287 25.12 -13.77 31.98
C LYS A 287 25.62 -13.06 30.72
N VAL A 288 25.48 -11.76 30.70
CA VAL A 288 25.93 -10.87 29.62
C VAL A 288 26.87 -9.81 30.19
N SER A 289 27.38 -8.92 29.32
CA SER A 289 28.29 -7.85 29.73
C SER A 289 27.65 -6.86 30.71
N ASP A 290 28.47 -6.15 31.48
CA ASP A 290 28.04 -5.16 32.48
C ASP A 290 27.67 -3.78 31.89
N GLY A 291 27.54 -3.70 30.58
CA GLY A 291 27.32 -2.45 29.86
C GLY A 291 25.93 -1.82 30.02
N VAL A 292 24.96 -2.49 30.66
CA VAL A 292 23.57 -2.05 30.69
C VAL A 292 23.37 -0.63 31.21
N THR A 293 24.22 -0.18 32.17
CA THR A 293 24.16 1.17 32.75
C THR A 293 25.20 2.15 32.21
N THR A 294 26.00 1.78 31.21
CA THR A 294 27.11 2.58 30.67
C THR A 294 27.07 2.74 29.17
N SER A 295 27.31 1.67 28.40
CA SER A 295 27.35 1.66 26.92
C SER A 295 26.13 1.02 26.27
N GLY A 296 25.26 0.42 27.06
CA GLY A 296 24.22 -0.50 26.59
C GLY A 296 24.74 -1.91 26.40
N ILE A 297 23.82 -2.84 26.28
CA ILE A 297 24.10 -4.26 25.96
C ILE A 297 23.31 -4.64 24.72
N ASP A 298 23.97 -5.24 23.75
CA ASP A 298 23.31 -5.91 22.63
C ASP A 298 22.68 -7.20 23.13
N ILE A 299 21.37 -7.33 22.94
CA ILE A 299 20.58 -8.50 23.34
C ILE A 299 20.21 -9.39 22.17
N GLY A 300 20.60 -9.00 20.93
CA GLY A 300 20.41 -9.76 19.68
C GLY A 300 19.15 -9.40 18.92
N ASP A 301 18.68 -10.35 18.10
CA ASP A 301 17.59 -10.19 17.16
C ASP A 301 16.27 -10.75 17.71
N TYR A 302 15.16 -10.07 17.43
CA TYR A 302 13.84 -10.42 17.92
C TYR A 302 12.83 -10.46 16.79
N ALA A 303 12.31 -11.63 16.47
CA ALA A 303 11.19 -11.80 15.57
C ALA A 303 9.95 -11.04 16.08
N ALA A 304 8.93 -10.91 15.23
CA ALA A 304 7.64 -10.35 15.63
C ALA A 304 7.13 -11.03 16.91
N ASP A 305 6.57 -10.25 17.84
CA ASP A 305 6.04 -10.66 19.15
C ASP A 305 7.06 -11.26 20.15
N ALA A 306 8.33 -11.38 19.78
CA ALA A 306 9.36 -11.90 20.67
C ALA A 306 9.66 -10.96 21.84
N THR A 307 9.99 -11.56 23.00
CA THR A 307 10.20 -10.85 24.27
C THR A 307 11.56 -11.19 24.86
N ALA A 308 12.20 -10.21 25.48
CA ALA A 308 13.39 -10.36 26.31
C ALA A 308 13.20 -9.77 27.70
N TYR A 309 13.91 -10.37 28.66
CA TYR A 309 13.98 -9.91 30.04
C TYR A 309 15.45 -9.69 30.40
N ILE A 310 15.79 -8.51 30.87
CA ILE A 310 17.12 -8.15 31.34
C ILE A 310 17.04 -7.88 32.82
N LYS A 311 17.64 -8.75 33.64
CA LYS A 311 17.72 -8.61 35.08
C LYS A 311 19.14 -8.18 35.48
N PHE A 312 19.26 -7.21 36.40
CA PHE A 312 20.55 -6.79 37.01
C PHE A 312 20.31 -6.19 38.40
N SER A 313 21.36 -6.12 39.18
CA SER A 313 21.30 -5.61 40.56
C SER A 313 22.18 -4.38 40.75
#